data_ae8f1fdd0b975a95405455eab51314be
#
_entry.id   ae8f1fdd0b975a95405455eab51314be
#
_cell.length_a   1.000
_cell.length_b   1.000
_cell.length_c   1.000
_cell.angle_alpha   90.00
_cell.angle_beta   90.00
_cell.angle_gamma   90.00
#
_symmetry.space_group_name_H-M   'P 1'
#
loop_
_entity.id
_entity.type
_entity.pdbx_description
1 polymer ?
#
loop_
_entity_poly.entity_id
_entity_poly.type
_entity_poly.pdbx_seq_one_letter_code
_entity_poly.pdbx_strand_id
1 'polypeptide(L)'
;MAYPDKNEMPDLSRRAFINGQTVAFEPNDTILEAARRAGIFIPTLCELAALNHRPGTCRVCLVEVELPQGGREIVTSCETKIEPGMRIRTRTAEVRRRQKMQVELLMADHDENCSSCKRHGKCGLQDAALWTGADRLGLSGRYKPIRKLDMSAPAMRFDGGKCIRC
;
A
#
# COMPACT_ATOMS: atom_id res chain seq x y z
N MET A 1 36.35 -12.64 -18.09
CA MET A 1 35.58 -11.71 -17.25
C MET A 1 35.52 -10.40 -17.99
N ALA A 2 34.38 -10.08 -18.62
CA ALA A 2 34.20 -8.84 -19.34
C ALA A 2 33.86 -7.76 -18.31
N TYR A 3 34.61 -6.66 -18.31
CA TYR A 3 34.30 -5.45 -17.56
C TYR A 3 32.99 -4.87 -18.13
N PRO A 4 32.04 -4.47 -17.28
CA PRO A 4 30.85 -3.79 -17.78
C PRO A 4 31.25 -2.47 -18.47
N ASP A 5 30.60 -2.21 -19.59
CA ASP A 5 30.85 -1.08 -20.47
C ASP A 5 30.70 0.23 -19.70
N LYS A 6 31.69 1.13 -19.78
CA LYS A 6 31.74 2.42 -19.08
C LYS A 6 30.67 3.43 -19.53
N ASN A 7 29.76 3.04 -20.42
CA ASN A 7 28.72 3.90 -20.99
C ASN A 7 27.33 3.78 -20.37
N GLU A 8 27.14 2.87 -19.41
CA GLU A 8 25.93 2.82 -18.58
C GLU A 8 26.17 3.51 -17.23
N MET A 9 26.58 4.74 -17.22
CA MET A 9 26.39 5.57 -16.03
C MET A 9 24.87 5.76 -15.86
N PRO A 10 24.26 5.26 -14.77
CA PRO A 10 22.84 5.42 -14.56
C PRO A 10 22.51 6.91 -14.56
N ASP A 11 21.53 7.27 -15.36
CA ASP A 11 21.07 8.67 -15.54
C ASP A 11 20.80 9.30 -14.16
N LEU A 12 21.69 10.19 -13.75
CA LEU A 12 21.63 10.90 -12.46
C LEU A 12 20.38 11.80 -12.36
N SER A 13 19.75 12.11 -13.51
CA SER A 13 18.54 12.92 -13.57
C SER A 13 17.29 12.21 -13.01
N ARG A 14 17.33 10.87 -12.84
CA ARG A 14 16.20 10.07 -12.36
C ARG A 14 16.51 9.38 -11.05
N ARG A 15 16.88 10.16 -10.06
CA ARG A 15 17.11 9.68 -8.69
C ARG A 15 16.24 10.39 -7.69
N ALA A 16 15.69 9.64 -6.78
CA ALA A 16 14.99 10.11 -5.60
C ALA A 16 15.59 9.46 -4.35
N PHE A 17 15.14 9.88 -3.18
CA PHE A 17 15.63 9.37 -1.90
C PHE A 17 14.47 8.74 -1.13
N ILE A 18 14.54 7.45 -0.85
CA ILE A 18 13.56 6.76 -0.02
C ILE A 18 14.26 6.29 1.26
N ASN A 19 13.83 6.79 2.41
CA ASN A 19 14.45 6.53 3.73
C ASN A 19 15.97 6.84 3.76
N GLY A 20 16.42 7.84 2.99
CA GLY A 20 17.83 8.19 2.86
C GLY A 20 18.64 7.37 1.85
N GLN A 21 18.06 6.30 1.30
CA GLN A 21 18.66 5.52 0.21
C GLN A 21 18.37 6.17 -1.13
N THR A 22 19.38 6.31 -1.98
CA THR A 22 19.22 6.76 -3.37
C THR A 22 18.57 5.66 -4.20
N VAL A 23 17.47 5.97 -4.85
CA VAL A 23 16.69 5.06 -5.67
C VAL A 23 16.58 5.59 -7.09
N ALA A 24 16.94 4.76 -8.07
CA ALA A 24 16.69 5.05 -9.48
C ALA A 24 15.24 4.68 -9.82
N PHE A 25 14.63 5.45 -10.73
CA PHE A 25 13.25 5.19 -11.17
C PHE A 25 13.10 5.40 -12.68
N GLU A 26 12.08 4.77 -13.25
CA GLU A 26 11.74 4.89 -14.66
C GLU A 26 10.70 6.01 -14.90
N PRO A 27 10.59 6.53 -16.14
CA PRO A 27 9.57 7.49 -16.48
C PRO A 27 8.17 6.98 -16.11
N ASN A 28 7.39 7.84 -15.49
CA ASN A 28 6.02 7.54 -15.04
C ASN A 28 5.89 6.52 -13.89
N ASP A 29 6.99 6.04 -13.29
CA ASP A 29 6.91 5.25 -12.08
C ASP A 29 6.14 5.99 -10.99
N THR A 30 5.43 5.21 -10.20
CA THR A 30 4.92 5.66 -8.90
C THR A 30 5.99 5.48 -7.82
N ILE A 31 5.82 6.17 -6.70
CA ILE A 31 6.69 5.98 -5.52
C ILE A 31 6.72 4.49 -5.12
N LEU A 32 5.58 3.80 -5.20
CA LEU A 32 5.47 2.39 -4.85
C LEU A 32 6.28 1.49 -5.79
N GLU A 33 6.25 1.74 -7.09
CA GLU A 33 7.01 0.95 -8.08
C GLU A 33 8.52 1.12 -7.89
N ALA A 34 8.96 2.35 -7.74
CA ALA A 34 10.36 2.65 -7.46
C ALA A 34 10.84 2.02 -6.14
N ALA A 35 10.02 2.08 -5.07
CA ALA A 35 10.30 1.45 -3.79
C ALA A 35 10.45 -0.07 -3.92
N ARG A 36 9.52 -0.73 -4.63
CA ARG A 36 9.57 -2.20 -4.88
C ARG A 36 10.83 -2.60 -5.63
N ARG A 37 11.20 -1.86 -6.66
CA ARG A 37 12.42 -2.11 -7.44
C ARG A 37 13.67 -1.98 -6.57
N ALA A 38 13.65 -1.05 -5.62
CA ALA A 38 14.73 -0.86 -4.64
C ALA A 38 14.67 -1.82 -3.44
N GLY A 39 13.74 -2.77 -3.41
CA GLY A 39 13.56 -3.70 -2.28
C GLY A 39 12.99 -3.05 -1.01
N ILE A 40 12.41 -1.86 -1.12
CA ILE A 40 11.80 -1.15 0.00
C ILE A 40 10.31 -1.51 0.07
N PHE A 41 9.93 -2.14 1.17
CA PHE A 41 8.55 -2.56 1.37
C PHE A 41 7.65 -1.40 1.80
N ILE A 42 6.52 -1.25 1.10
CA ILE A 42 5.39 -0.37 1.47
C ILE A 42 4.13 -1.24 1.44
N PRO A 43 3.32 -1.29 2.51
CA PRO A 43 2.13 -2.12 2.54
C PRO A 43 1.08 -1.60 1.55
N THR A 44 0.39 -2.52 0.86
CA THR A 44 -0.68 -2.20 -0.10
C THR A 44 -1.81 -3.20 0.00
N LEU A 45 -3.05 -2.81 -0.34
CA LEU A 45 -4.20 -3.71 -0.42
C LEU A 45 -4.99 -3.58 -1.72
N CYS A 46 -5.28 -2.36 -2.17
CA CYS A 46 -6.14 -2.14 -3.33
C CYS A 46 -5.40 -2.13 -4.67
N GLU A 47 -4.09 -2.13 -4.67
CA GLU A 47 -3.30 -2.13 -5.90
C GLU A 47 -3.17 -3.56 -6.44
N LEU A 48 -3.44 -3.72 -7.73
CA LEU A 48 -3.27 -4.97 -8.46
C LEU A 48 -2.38 -4.71 -9.68
N ALA A 49 -1.07 -4.87 -9.50
CA ALA A 49 -0.05 -4.57 -10.50
C ALA A 49 -0.28 -5.31 -11.84
N ALA A 50 -0.73 -6.58 -11.79
CA ALA A 50 -1.01 -7.40 -12.96
C ALA A 50 -2.05 -6.79 -13.92
N LEU A 51 -2.97 -5.96 -13.41
CA LEU A 51 -4.02 -5.29 -14.20
C LEU A 51 -3.77 -3.77 -14.31
N ASN A 52 -2.61 -3.29 -13.86
CA ASN A 52 -2.32 -1.85 -13.75
C ASN A 52 -3.43 -1.07 -13.01
N HIS A 53 -4.09 -1.74 -12.05
CA HIS A 53 -5.19 -1.18 -11.29
C HIS A 53 -4.67 -0.56 -9.98
N ARG A 54 -4.82 0.75 -9.83
CA ARG A 54 -4.31 1.53 -8.70
C ARG A 54 -5.35 2.56 -8.25
N PRO A 55 -6.41 2.13 -7.59
CA PRO A 55 -7.53 3.02 -7.24
C PRO A 55 -7.24 3.98 -6.08
N GLY A 56 -6.11 3.84 -5.37
CA GLY A 56 -5.75 4.68 -4.21
C GLY A 56 -6.73 4.65 -3.03
N THR A 57 -7.73 3.79 -3.05
CA THR A 57 -8.88 3.82 -2.14
C THR A 57 -8.58 3.33 -0.73
N CYS A 58 -7.75 2.30 -0.58
CA CYS A 58 -7.47 1.71 0.74
C CYS A 58 -6.57 2.58 1.62
N ARG A 59 -5.76 3.45 1.03
CA ARG A 59 -4.80 4.36 1.68
C ARG A 59 -3.84 3.69 2.68
N VAL A 60 -3.58 2.40 2.51
CA VAL A 60 -2.60 1.67 3.34
C VAL A 60 -1.16 1.98 2.92
N CYS A 61 -0.95 2.35 1.66
CA CYS A 61 0.36 2.67 1.09
C CYS A 61 0.85 4.11 1.32
N LEU A 62 0.38 4.77 2.38
CA LEU A 62 0.77 6.15 2.71
C LEU A 62 2.28 6.26 2.97
N VAL A 63 2.86 7.35 2.47
CA VAL A 63 4.24 7.75 2.70
C VAL A 63 4.32 9.26 2.94
N GLU A 64 5.37 9.71 3.58
CA GLU A 64 5.66 11.13 3.79
C GLU A 64 6.64 11.61 2.72
N VAL A 65 6.32 12.73 2.07
CA VAL A 65 7.17 13.39 1.06
C VAL A 65 7.57 14.77 1.57
N GLU A 66 8.85 15.12 1.45
CA GLU A 66 9.34 16.46 1.73
C GLU A 66 9.08 17.37 0.51
N LEU A 67 8.47 18.52 0.74
CA LEU A 67 8.17 19.49 -0.31
C LEU A 67 9.38 20.40 -0.57
N PRO A 68 9.62 20.83 -1.84
CA PRO A 68 10.76 21.68 -2.21
C PRO A 68 10.80 23.02 -1.45
N GLN A 69 9.64 23.59 -1.15
CA GLN A 69 9.49 24.86 -0.41
C GLN A 69 9.54 24.69 1.11
N GLY A 70 9.85 23.50 1.59
CA GLY A 70 9.77 23.14 3.01
C GLY A 70 8.39 22.62 3.37
N GLY A 71 8.34 21.87 4.47
CA GLY A 71 7.13 21.15 4.91
C GLY A 71 7.12 19.69 4.44
N ARG A 72 6.06 18.99 4.83
CA ARG A 72 5.88 17.57 4.54
C ARG A 72 4.42 17.27 4.22
N GLU A 73 4.22 16.35 3.31
CA GLU A 73 2.90 15.90 2.90
C GLU A 73 2.81 14.38 2.99
N ILE A 74 1.63 13.88 3.36
CA ILE A 74 1.33 12.45 3.35
C ILE A 74 0.54 12.11 2.09
N VAL A 75 1.12 11.27 1.25
CA VAL A 75 0.55 10.88 -0.04
C VAL A 75 0.40 9.37 -0.18
N THR A 76 -0.42 8.92 -1.12
CA THR A 76 -0.56 7.51 -1.49
C THR A 76 0.54 7.13 -2.49
N SER A 77 1.44 6.22 -2.11
CA SER A 77 2.57 5.84 -2.95
C SER A 77 2.18 5.12 -4.24
N CYS A 78 0.99 4.50 -4.30
CA CYS A 78 0.54 3.75 -5.47
C CYS A 78 0.02 4.64 -6.62
N GLU A 79 -0.34 5.91 -6.33
CA GLU A 79 -0.83 6.88 -7.32
C GLU A 79 0.17 8.01 -7.57
N THR A 80 0.92 8.39 -6.54
CA THR A 80 1.86 9.52 -6.64
C THR A 80 3.05 9.13 -7.48
N LYS A 81 3.27 9.89 -8.55
CA LYS A 81 4.47 9.73 -9.39
C LYS A 81 5.70 10.17 -8.64
N ILE A 82 6.79 9.44 -8.83
CA ILE A 82 8.07 9.81 -8.27
C ILE A 82 8.77 10.81 -9.19
N GLU A 83 9.40 11.81 -8.60
CA GLU A 83 10.09 12.87 -9.31
C GLU A 83 11.57 12.98 -8.89
N PRO A 84 12.44 13.54 -9.75
CA PRO A 84 13.85 13.71 -9.43
C PRO A 84 14.05 14.55 -8.16
N GLY A 85 14.95 14.08 -7.30
CA GLY A 85 15.29 14.76 -6.05
C GLY A 85 14.26 14.62 -4.93
N MET A 86 13.11 13.98 -5.17
CA MET A 86 12.07 13.77 -4.16
C MET A 86 12.62 13.02 -2.96
N ARG A 87 12.29 13.48 -1.76
CA ARG A 87 12.67 12.84 -0.48
C ARG A 87 11.46 12.21 0.17
N ILE A 88 11.49 10.91 0.34
CA ILE A 88 10.36 10.10 0.76
C ILE A 88 10.71 9.31 2.02
N ARG A 89 9.81 9.30 2.98
CA ARG A 89 9.93 8.53 4.23
C ARG A 89 8.74 7.58 4.37
N THR A 90 9.01 6.29 4.51
CA THR A 90 7.99 5.25 4.57
C THR A 90 7.61 4.83 5.99
N ARG A 91 8.36 5.28 7.01
CA ARG A 91 8.26 4.78 8.39
C ARG A 91 8.30 5.86 9.47
N THR A 92 7.86 7.10 9.16
CA THR A 92 7.73 8.11 10.21
C THR A 92 6.63 7.71 11.21
N ALA A 93 6.64 8.27 12.40
CA ALA A 93 5.61 8.01 13.41
C ALA A 93 4.20 8.33 12.87
N GLU A 94 4.09 9.44 12.11
CA GLU A 94 2.85 9.87 11.50
C GLU A 94 2.38 8.92 10.39
N VAL A 95 3.29 8.46 9.51
CA VAL A 95 2.98 7.46 8.48
C VAL A 95 2.46 6.17 9.12
N ARG A 96 3.18 5.64 10.10
CA ARG A 96 2.77 4.41 10.80
C ARG A 96 1.42 4.55 11.48
N ARG A 97 1.18 5.68 12.16
CA ARG A 97 -0.10 5.95 12.83
C ARG A 97 -1.26 5.95 11.81
N ARG A 98 -1.07 6.61 10.67
CA ARG A 98 -2.11 6.67 9.62
C ARG A 98 -2.32 5.34 8.93
N GLN A 99 -1.26 4.61 8.59
CA GLN A 99 -1.37 3.27 8.02
C GLN A 99 -2.12 2.33 8.97
N LYS A 100 -1.78 2.32 10.27
CA LYS A 100 -2.48 1.54 11.29
C LYS A 100 -3.97 1.89 11.31
N MET A 101 -4.32 3.16 11.40
CA MET A 101 -5.72 3.62 11.41
C MET A 101 -6.49 3.17 10.15
N GLN A 102 -5.87 3.24 8.96
CA GLN A 102 -6.53 2.78 7.73
C GLN A 102 -6.83 1.28 7.77
N VAL A 103 -5.90 0.47 8.27
CA VAL A 103 -6.11 -0.97 8.40
C VAL A 103 -7.18 -1.27 9.46
N GLU A 104 -7.18 -0.58 10.60
CA GLU A 104 -8.21 -0.70 11.64
C GLU A 104 -9.61 -0.35 11.11
N LEU A 105 -9.74 0.70 10.30
CA LEU A 105 -10.99 1.06 9.63
C LEU A 105 -11.48 -0.03 8.68
N LEU A 106 -10.58 -0.63 7.90
CA LEU A 106 -10.91 -1.75 7.02
C LEU A 106 -11.35 -2.99 7.81
N MET A 107 -10.69 -3.25 8.94
CA MET A 107 -11.04 -4.36 9.83
C MET A 107 -12.38 -4.14 10.54
N ALA A 108 -12.70 -2.90 10.92
CA ALA A 108 -13.94 -2.58 11.65
C ALA A 108 -15.21 -2.99 10.90
N ASP A 109 -15.16 -3.00 9.57
CA ASP A 109 -16.30 -3.36 8.71
C ASP A 109 -16.17 -4.77 8.09
N HIS A 110 -15.08 -5.48 8.40
CA HIS A 110 -14.81 -6.82 7.89
C HIS A 110 -15.33 -7.91 8.83
N ASP A 111 -15.85 -9.00 8.26
CA ASP A 111 -16.16 -10.20 9.04
C ASP A 111 -14.85 -10.93 9.39
N GLU A 112 -14.45 -10.79 10.65
CA GLU A 112 -13.18 -11.29 11.17
C GLU A 112 -13.20 -12.77 11.56
N ASN A 113 -14.17 -13.56 11.10
CA ASN A 113 -14.16 -14.99 11.29
C ASN A 113 -13.09 -15.65 10.41
N CYS A 114 -11.82 -15.38 10.75
CA CYS A 114 -10.65 -15.81 9.98
C CYS A 114 -10.51 -17.33 9.93
N SER A 115 -10.86 -18.03 11.02
CA SER A 115 -10.73 -19.50 11.11
C SER A 115 -11.55 -20.25 10.08
N SER A 116 -12.70 -19.71 9.67
CA SER A 116 -13.57 -20.27 8.63
C SER A 116 -13.35 -19.64 7.24
N CYS A 117 -12.46 -18.66 7.12
CA CYS A 117 -12.24 -17.95 5.88
C CYS A 117 -11.32 -18.71 4.93
N LYS A 118 -11.71 -18.86 3.66
CA LYS A 118 -10.89 -19.50 2.62
C LYS A 118 -9.56 -18.77 2.34
N ARG A 119 -9.45 -17.50 2.74
CA ARG A 119 -8.24 -16.69 2.59
C ARG A 119 -7.31 -16.76 3.81
N HIS A 120 -7.66 -17.50 4.86
CA HIS A 120 -6.83 -17.62 6.05
C HIS A 120 -5.39 -18.05 5.71
N GLY A 121 -4.39 -17.35 6.25
CA GLY A 121 -2.97 -17.59 5.96
C GLY A 121 -2.47 -17.10 4.58
N LYS A 122 -3.39 -16.58 3.72
CA LYS A 122 -3.06 -15.96 2.42
C LYS A 122 -3.89 -14.69 2.21
N CYS A 123 -3.97 -13.86 3.23
CA CYS A 123 -4.86 -12.70 3.28
C CYS A 123 -4.06 -11.41 3.43
N GLY A 124 -4.08 -10.56 2.39
CA GLY A 124 -3.38 -9.27 2.42
C GLY A 124 -3.84 -8.35 3.56
N LEU A 125 -5.10 -8.47 4.04
CA LEU A 125 -5.55 -7.71 5.20
C LEU A 125 -4.88 -8.19 6.49
N GLN A 126 -4.72 -9.52 6.68
CA GLN A 126 -3.97 -10.06 7.82
C GLN A 126 -2.50 -9.62 7.77
N ASP A 127 -1.88 -9.66 6.58
CA ASP A 127 -0.49 -9.24 6.41
C ASP A 127 -0.34 -7.75 6.70
N ALA A 128 -1.27 -6.91 6.23
CA ALA A 128 -1.27 -5.48 6.51
C ALA A 128 -1.50 -5.19 8.01
N ALA A 129 -2.39 -5.92 8.68
CA ALA A 129 -2.62 -5.79 10.12
C ALA A 129 -1.37 -6.15 10.91
N LEU A 130 -0.71 -7.26 10.58
CA LEU A 130 0.54 -7.66 11.22
C LEU A 130 1.64 -6.60 11.02
N TRP A 131 1.79 -6.09 9.81
CA TRP A 131 2.80 -5.09 9.48
C TRP A 131 2.59 -3.76 10.19
N THR A 132 1.34 -3.28 10.25
CA THR A 132 1.01 -1.99 10.85
C THR A 132 0.81 -2.05 12.36
N GLY A 133 0.75 -3.25 12.94
CA GLY A 133 0.36 -3.46 14.32
C GLY A 133 -1.10 -3.05 14.58
N ALA A 134 -1.94 -3.15 13.54
CA ALA A 134 -3.37 -2.91 13.70
C ALA A 134 -4.00 -4.06 14.48
N ASP A 135 -4.81 -3.71 15.45
CA ASP A 135 -5.59 -4.65 16.21
C ASP A 135 -7.06 -4.20 16.28
N ARG A 136 -7.91 -5.05 16.82
CA ARG A 136 -9.37 -4.80 16.86
C ARG A 136 -9.81 -3.69 17.80
N LEU A 137 -8.89 -3.07 18.50
CA LEU A 137 -9.20 -2.24 19.66
C LEU A 137 -9.83 -0.91 19.26
N GLY A 138 -11.10 -0.78 19.51
CA GLY A 138 -11.79 0.49 19.64
C GLY A 138 -12.67 0.93 18.48
N LEU A 139 -12.51 0.39 17.27
CA LEU A 139 -13.31 0.75 16.10
C LEU A 139 -14.34 -0.31 15.70
N SER A 140 -14.49 -1.39 16.46
CA SER A 140 -15.55 -2.37 16.19
C SER A 140 -16.91 -1.66 16.31
N GLY A 141 -17.50 -1.39 15.18
CA GLY A 141 -18.82 -0.78 15.11
C GLY A 141 -19.83 -1.62 15.90
N ARG A 142 -20.64 -0.98 16.73
CA ARG A 142 -21.73 -1.64 17.48
C ARG A 142 -22.76 -2.30 16.57
N TYR A 143 -22.68 -2.05 15.27
CA TYR A 143 -23.61 -2.58 14.28
C TYR A 143 -22.84 -3.09 13.07
N LYS A 144 -22.76 -4.41 12.94
CA LYS A 144 -22.34 -5.04 11.68
C LYS A 144 -23.60 -5.38 10.90
N PRO A 145 -23.87 -4.71 9.77
CA PRO A 145 -25.01 -5.06 8.94
C PRO A 145 -24.90 -6.51 8.51
N ILE A 146 -25.99 -7.27 8.61
CA ILE A 146 -26.07 -8.64 8.07
C ILE A 146 -25.91 -8.50 6.56
N ARG A 147 -24.74 -8.85 6.04
CA ARG A 147 -24.47 -8.85 4.62
C ARG A 147 -24.87 -10.20 4.05
N LYS A 148 -25.89 -10.18 3.21
CA LYS A 148 -26.33 -11.39 2.52
C LYS A 148 -25.29 -11.76 1.46
N LEU A 149 -25.09 -13.07 1.31
CA LEU A 149 -24.33 -13.62 0.20
C LEU A 149 -25.09 -13.30 -1.10
N ASP A 150 -24.43 -12.57 -1.98
CA ASP A 150 -24.98 -12.27 -3.31
C ASP A 150 -24.66 -13.45 -4.26
N MET A 151 -25.69 -14.05 -4.80
CA MET A 151 -25.64 -15.17 -5.73
C MET A 151 -26.36 -14.83 -7.05
N SER A 152 -26.57 -13.56 -7.33
CA SER A 152 -27.25 -13.09 -8.57
C SER A 152 -26.50 -13.44 -9.84
N ALA A 153 -25.17 -13.57 -9.77
CA ALA A 153 -24.34 -13.95 -10.91
C ALA A 153 -24.17 -15.49 -10.98
N PRO A 154 -24.39 -16.13 -12.14
CA PRO A 154 -24.33 -17.59 -12.26
C PRO A 154 -22.96 -18.19 -11.91
N ALA A 155 -21.87 -17.47 -12.18
CA ALA A 155 -20.50 -17.94 -12.01
C ALA A 155 -19.79 -17.42 -10.76
N MET A 156 -20.38 -16.49 -10.02
CA MET A 156 -19.72 -15.82 -8.89
C MET A 156 -20.64 -15.74 -7.68
N ARG A 157 -20.02 -15.89 -6.51
CA ARG A 157 -20.64 -15.60 -5.21
C ARG A 157 -19.91 -14.44 -4.58
N PHE A 158 -20.62 -13.39 -4.21
CA PHE A 158 -20.05 -12.24 -3.54
C PHE A 158 -20.50 -12.21 -2.07
N ASP A 159 -19.54 -12.30 -1.17
CA ASP A 159 -19.76 -12.18 0.26
C ASP A 159 -19.33 -10.78 0.70
N GLY A 160 -20.29 -9.89 0.87
CA GLY A 160 -20.03 -8.51 1.30
C GLY A 160 -19.38 -8.39 2.69
N GLY A 161 -19.55 -9.41 3.56
CA GLY A 161 -18.90 -9.47 4.87
C GLY A 161 -17.40 -9.76 4.78
N LYS A 162 -16.97 -10.42 3.72
CA LYS A 162 -15.55 -10.74 3.45
C LYS A 162 -14.88 -9.74 2.51
N CYS A 163 -15.62 -8.75 2.01
CA CYS A 163 -15.08 -7.69 1.17
C CYS A 163 -14.34 -6.65 2.02
N ILE A 164 -13.11 -6.31 1.64
CA ILE A 164 -12.30 -5.28 2.31
C ILE A 164 -12.46 -3.90 1.67
N ARG A 165 -13.37 -3.75 0.71
CA ARG A 165 -13.67 -2.48 0.01
C ARG A 165 -12.44 -1.74 -0.53
N CYS A 166 -11.48 -2.49 -1.00
CA CYS A 166 -10.25 -1.92 -1.58
C CYS A 166 -10.42 -1.37 -3.02
#